data_a37d493a4efa9f2137f30176f5ee6dbd
#
_entry.id   a37d493a4efa9f2137f30176f5ee6dbd
#
_cell.length_a   1.000
_cell.length_b   1.000
_cell.length_c   1.000
_cell.angle_alpha   90.00
_cell.angle_beta   90.00
_cell.angle_gamma   90.00
#
_symmetry.space_group_name_H-M   'P 1'
#
loop_
_entity.id
_entity.type
_entity.pdbx_description
1 polymer ?
#
loop_
_entity_poly.entity_id
_entity_poly.type
_entity_poly.pdbx_seq_one_letter_code
_entity_poly.pdbx_strand_id
1 'polypeptide(L)'
;MSSEQIISLIGFPGSGKSTVGVLLAKRLGANFVDTDILIQNQEKATLAEIIDQHDHVYLRRLEEQVLLDMPIHPSVISTGGSVVYSPKVMARLAEASIVVFLSARLDTVEYRISLAPDRGIASSKEQTLADIYRERVPLYERWARVTVAVDDTAPEALVDQLIIKLDALSR
;
A
#
# COMPACT_ATOMS: atom_id res chain seq x y z
N MET A 1 0.42 -16.27 -15.00
CA MET A 1 0.70 -16.09 -13.54
C MET A 1 -0.01 -17.18 -12.78
N SER A 2 0.64 -17.74 -11.73
CA SER A 2 0.02 -18.74 -10.85
C SER A 2 -0.60 -18.06 -9.63
N SER A 3 -1.65 -18.67 -9.06
CA SER A 3 -2.25 -18.26 -7.77
C SER A 3 -1.30 -18.39 -6.58
N GLU A 4 -0.09 -18.89 -6.81
CA GLU A 4 0.95 -19.07 -5.79
C GLU A 4 1.86 -17.84 -5.61
N GLN A 5 1.71 -16.81 -6.42
CA GLN A 5 2.53 -15.60 -6.31
C GLN A 5 2.04 -14.70 -5.18
N ILE A 6 2.99 -14.03 -4.53
CA ILE A 6 2.72 -13.01 -3.53
C ILE A 6 3.04 -11.66 -4.16
N ILE A 7 2.09 -10.73 -4.08
CA ILE A 7 2.20 -9.39 -4.64
C ILE A 7 1.94 -8.39 -3.51
N SER A 8 2.89 -7.50 -3.24
CA SER A 8 2.73 -6.44 -2.24
C SER A 8 2.56 -5.09 -2.93
N LEU A 9 1.43 -4.45 -2.71
CA LEU A 9 1.12 -3.13 -3.23
C LEU A 9 1.56 -2.06 -2.25
N ILE A 10 2.48 -1.21 -2.68
CA ILE A 10 2.93 -0.02 -1.93
C ILE A 10 2.55 1.25 -2.69
N GLY A 11 2.51 2.38 -2.01
CA GLY A 11 2.19 3.67 -2.60
C GLY A 11 1.52 4.60 -1.61
N PHE A 12 1.35 5.84 -2.03
CA PHE A 12 0.82 6.90 -1.19
C PHE A 12 -0.64 6.61 -0.76
N PRO A 13 -1.10 7.11 0.40
CA PRO A 13 -2.52 7.11 0.72
C PRO A 13 -3.33 7.75 -0.41
N GLY A 14 -4.43 7.11 -0.84
CA GLY A 14 -5.19 7.58 -2.00
C GLY A 14 -4.72 7.05 -3.37
N SER A 15 -3.61 6.33 -3.47
CA SER A 15 -3.16 5.73 -4.75
C SER A 15 -4.05 4.58 -5.25
N GLY A 16 -4.98 4.07 -4.43
CA GLY A 16 -5.94 3.04 -4.84
C GLY A 16 -5.50 1.60 -4.57
N LYS A 17 -4.51 1.38 -3.70
CA LYS A 17 -3.98 0.04 -3.37
C LYS A 17 -5.05 -0.98 -3.01
N SER A 18 -5.95 -0.64 -2.10
CA SER A 18 -7.03 -1.55 -1.66
C SER A 18 -7.98 -1.89 -2.82
N THR A 19 -8.38 -0.90 -3.60
CA THR A 19 -9.28 -1.09 -4.74
C THR A 19 -8.65 -1.96 -5.82
N VAL A 20 -7.45 -1.60 -6.27
CA VAL A 20 -6.70 -2.37 -7.27
C VAL A 20 -6.33 -3.74 -6.74
N GLY A 21 -5.97 -3.83 -5.46
CA GLY A 21 -5.59 -5.08 -4.79
C GLY A 21 -6.71 -6.11 -4.78
N VAL A 22 -7.93 -5.71 -4.40
CA VAL A 22 -9.12 -6.59 -4.43
C VAL A 22 -9.40 -7.09 -5.86
N LEU A 23 -9.37 -6.20 -6.85
CA LEU A 23 -9.62 -6.55 -8.25
C LEU A 23 -8.53 -7.47 -8.80
N LEU A 24 -7.27 -7.20 -8.47
CA LEU A 24 -6.13 -8.04 -8.87
C LEU A 24 -6.23 -9.43 -8.23
N ALA A 25 -6.51 -9.51 -6.93
CA ALA A 25 -6.69 -10.77 -6.22
C ALA A 25 -7.84 -11.60 -6.84
N LYS A 26 -8.97 -10.97 -7.12
CA LYS A 26 -10.11 -11.62 -7.81
C LYS A 26 -9.70 -12.17 -9.18
N ARG A 27 -8.94 -11.39 -9.96
CA ARG A 27 -8.50 -11.78 -11.30
C ARG A 27 -7.52 -12.96 -11.27
N LEU A 28 -6.66 -13.03 -10.24
CA LEU A 28 -5.66 -14.08 -10.07
C LEU A 28 -6.20 -15.33 -9.35
N GLY A 29 -7.39 -15.26 -8.76
CA GLY A 29 -7.90 -16.30 -7.86
C GLY A 29 -7.06 -16.41 -6.57
N ALA A 30 -6.43 -15.32 -6.13
CA ALA A 30 -5.57 -15.25 -4.95
C ALA A 30 -6.31 -14.66 -3.74
N ASN A 31 -5.77 -14.86 -2.55
CA ASN A 31 -6.25 -14.19 -1.35
C ASN A 31 -5.93 -12.68 -1.42
N PHE A 32 -6.72 -11.88 -0.69
CA PHE A 32 -6.47 -10.46 -0.49
C PHE A 32 -6.28 -10.14 0.98
N VAL A 33 -5.24 -9.37 1.29
CA VAL A 33 -4.95 -8.89 2.64
C VAL A 33 -4.76 -7.38 2.58
N ASP A 34 -5.53 -6.65 3.39
CA ASP A 34 -5.33 -5.21 3.60
C ASP A 34 -4.82 -4.98 5.03
N THR A 35 -3.61 -4.45 5.15
CA THR A 35 -2.98 -4.28 6.47
C THR A 35 -3.63 -3.19 7.29
N ASP A 36 -4.24 -2.19 6.66
CA ASP A 36 -5.00 -1.15 7.37
C ASP A 36 -6.23 -1.77 8.06
N ILE A 37 -6.91 -2.72 7.38
CA ILE A 37 -8.02 -3.47 7.98
C ILE A 37 -7.55 -4.36 9.12
N LEU A 38 -6.39 -5.02 8.99
CA LEU A 38 -5.83 -5.84 10.08
C LEU A 38 -5.56 -4.99 11.34
N ILE A 39 -4.96 -3.82 11.16
CA ILE A 39 -4.70 -2.87 12.26
C ILE A 39 -6.00 -2.43 12.91
N GLN A 40 -6.98 -1.98 12.12
CA GLN A 40 -8.27 -1.52 12.62
C GLN A 40 -9.02 -2.62 13.40
N ASN A 41 -8.96 -3.85 12.92
CA ASN A 41 -9.56 -4.99 13.60
C ASN A 41 -8.86 -5.33 14.92
N GLN A 42 -7.53 -5.21 14.97
CA GLN A 42 -6.73 -5.44 16.17
C GLN A 42 -7.00 -4.37 17.22
N GLU A 43 -6.96 -3.10 16.83
CA GLU A 43 -7.13 -1.96 17.72
C GLU A 43 -8.61 -1.62 18.00
N LYS A 44 -9.55 -2.19 17.24
CA LYS A 44 -10.99 -1.90 17.28
C LYS A 44 -11.30 -0.40 17.12
N ALA A 45 -10.50 0.27 16.30
CA ALA A 45 -10.55 1.69 16.01
C ALA A 45 -10.16 1.94 14.56
N THR A 46 -10.61 3.04 13.99
CA THR A 46 -10.15 3.51 12.67
C THR A 46 -8.72 4.05 12.76
N LEU A 47 -8.01 4.13 11.63
CA LEU A 47 -6.66 4.69 11.62
C LEU A 47 -6.62 6.14 12.11
N ALA A 48 -7.67 6.93 11.81
CA ALA A 48 -7.80 8.31 12.31
C ALA A 48 -7.93 8.34 13.83
N GLU A 49 -8.80 7.51 14.41
CA GLU A 49 -8.96 7.39 15.86
C GLU A 49 -7.68 6.94 16.55
N ILE A 50 -6.92 6.01 15.95
CA ILE A 50 -5.62 5.58 16.48
C ILE A 50 -4.62 6.74 16.53
N ILE A 51 -4.56 7.56 15.47
CA ILE A 51 -3.68 8.74 15.42
C ILE A 51 -4.11 9.79 16.43
N ASP A 52 -5.42 10.00 16.61
CA ASP A 52 -5.95 10.98 17.57
C ASP A 52 -5.72 10.56 19.03
N GLN A 53 -5.85 9.26 19.33
CA GLN A 53 -5.65 8.72 20.68
C GLN A 53 -4.18 8.60 21.08
N HIS A 54 -3.31 8.37 20.09
CA HIS A 54 -1.88 8.17 20.30
C HIS A 54 -1.07 9.20 19.51
N ASP A 55 -0.47 8.77 18.39
CA ASP A 55 0.19 9.61 17.39
C ASP A 55 0.49 8.81 16.10
N HIS A 56 1.09 9.49 15.13
CA HIS A 56 1.49 8.85 13.88
C HIS A 56 2.66 7.85 14.05
N VAL A 57 3.48 7.99 15.08
CA VAL A 57 4.61 7.08 15.38
C VAL A 57 4.06 5.76 15.89
N TYR A 58 3.03 5.82 16.74
CA TYR A 58 2.34 4.62 17.22
C TYR A 58 1.73 3.83 16.04
N LEU A 59 1.02 4.50 15.13
CA LEU A 59 0.46 3.84 13.95
C LEU A 59 1.55 3.19 13.10
N ARG A 60 2.70 3.86 12.86
CA ARG A 60 3.83 3.27 12.12
C ARG A 60 4.38 2.02 12.79
N ARG A 61 4.42 1.98 14.12
CA ARG A 61 4.85 0.78 14.88
C ARG A 61 3.85 -0.37 14.71
N LEU A 62 2.56 -0.08 14.72
CA LEU A 62 1.52 -1.08 14.45
C LEU A 62 1.63 -1.64 13.03
N GLU A 63 1.82 -0.77 12.03
CA GLU A 63 2.03 -1.20 10.64
C GLU A 63 3.26 -2.11 10.54
N GLU A 64 4.39 -1.74 11.17
CA GLU A 64 5.59 -2.57 11.20
C GLU A 64 5.31 -3.92 11.87
N GLN A 65 4.70 -3.93 13.05
CA GLN A 65 4.43 -5.16 13.81
C GLN A 65 3.51 -6.09 13.03
N VAL A 66 2.37 -5.59 12.53
CA VAL A 66 1.41 -6.38 11.75
C VAL A 66 2.07 -7.04 10.56
N LEU A 67 2.89 -6.28 9.80
CA LEU A 67 3.57 -6.79 8.62
C LEU A 67 4.74 -7.74 8.94
N LEU A 68 5.33 -7.66 10.13
CA LEU A 68 6.36 -8.62 10.57
C LEU A 68 5.75 -9.91 11.11
N ASP A 69 4.61 -9.82 11.79
CA ASP A 69 3.98 -10.95 12.47
C ASP A 69 3.03 -11.74 11.57
N MET A 70 2.41 -11.07 10.57
CA MET A 70 1.48 -11.76 9.67
C MET A 70 2.18 -12.86 8.87
N PRO A 71 1.56 -14.04 8.73
CA PRO A 71 2.07 -15.07 7.85
C PRO A 71 1.97 -14.61 6.40
N ILE A 72 3.03 -14.85 5.62
CA ILE A 72 3.04 -14.56 4.19
C ILE A 72 2.57 -15.79 3.43
N HIS A 73 1.42 -15.68 2.80
CA HIS A 73 0.81 -16.71 1.95
C HIS A 73 0.61 -16.16 0.53
N PRO A 74 0.40 -17.01 -0.47
CA PRO A 74 -0.02 -16.57 -1.80
C PRO A 74 -1.22 -15.64 -1.73
N SER A 75 -0.98 -14.36 -2.01
CA SER A 75 -1.98 -13.29 -1.82
C SER A 75 -1.55 -11.99 -2.50
N VAL A 76 -2.51 -11.08 -2.67
CA VAL A 76 -2.26 -9.67 -2.92
C VAL A 76 -2.34 -8.93 -1.58
N ILE A 77 -1.27 -8.29 -1.17
CA ILE A 77 -1.14 -7.56 0.08
C ILE A 77 -1.21 -6.06 -0.23
N SER A 78 -2.23 -5.37 0.27
CA SER A 78 -2.32 -3.90 0.27
C SER A 78 -1.73 -3.37 1.56
N THR A 79 -0.66 -2.59 1.48
CA THR A 79 0.03 -2.07 2.67
C THR A 79 -0.44 -0.66 3.04
N GLY A 80 -0.23 -0.27 4.29
CA GLY A 80 -0.31 1.12 4.70
C GLY A 80 0.70 2.00 3.97
N GLY A 81 0.40 3.30 3.85
CA GLY A 81 1.26 4.23 3.10
C GLY A 81 2.60 4.53 3.79
N SER A 82 2.75 4.25 5.07
CA SER A 82 3.98 4.51 5.83
C SER A 82 4.92 3.30 5.93
N VAL A 83 4.55 2.16 5.35
CA VAL A 83 5.35 0.92 5.36
C VAL A 83 6.81 1.14 4.94
N VAL A 84 7.06 2.05 4.00
CA VAL A 84 8.39 2.33 3.44
C VAL A 84 9.37 2.96 4.44
N TYR A 85 8.90 3.39 5.60
CA TYR A 85 9.75 3.84 6.69
C TYR A 85 10.38 2.69 7.50
N SER A 86 9.89 1.46 7.36
CA SER A 86 10.48 0.29 7.98
C SER A 86 11.34 -0.51 7.01
N PRO A 87 12.68 -0.39 7.05
CA PRO A 87 13.56 -1.19 6.21
C PRO A 87 13.41 -2.69 6.44
N LYS A 88 13.08 -3.11 7.66
CA LYS A 88 12.85 -4.52 8.02
C LYS A 88 11.65 -5.11 7.29
N VAL A 89 10.52 -4.39 7.31
CA VAL A 89 9.32 -4.80 6.60
C VAL A 89 9.55 -4.83 5.11
N MET A 90 10.16 -3.77 4.57
CA MET A 90 10.40 -3.68 3.13
C MET A 90 11.37 -4.76 2.63
N ALA A 91 12.40 -5.10 3.39
CA ALA A 91 13.28 -6.21 3.07
C ALA A 91 12.52 -7.55 3.05
N ARG A 92 11.68 -7.81 4.07
CA ARG A 92 10.83 -8.99 4.13
C ARG A 92 9.87 -9.10 2.95
N LEU A 93 9.21 -8.00 2.59
CA LEU A 93 8.29 -7.96 1.44
C LEU A 93 9.04 -8.15 0.12
N ALA A 94 10.21 -7.52 -0.05
CA ALA A 94 11.02 -7.66 -1.27
C ALA A 94 11.57 -9.07 -1.47
N GLU A 95 11.87 -9.79 -0.38
CA GLU A 95 12.31 -11.18 -0.42
C GLU A 95 11.15 -12.13 -0.74
N ALA A 96 9.99 -11.90 -0.13
CA ALA A 96 8.86 -12.83 -0.18
C ALA A 96 7.87 -12.55 -1.31
N SER A 97 7.86 -11.37 -1.91
CA SER A 97 6.84 -10.93 -2.86
C SER A 97 7.38 -10.09 -4.02
N ILE A 98 6.55 -9.90 -5.03
CA ILE A 98 6.78 -8.87 -6.04
C ILE A 98 6.21 -7.55 -5.50
N VAL A 99 7.11 -6.62 -5.15
CA VAL A 99 6.71 -5.29 -4.67
C VAL A 99 6.30 -4.42 -5.85
N VAL A 100 5.06 -3.94 -5.83
CA VAL A 100 4.45 -3.11 -6.87
C VAL A 100 4.15 -1.73 -6.29
N PHE A 101 4.71 -0.69 -6.88
CA PHE A 101 4.40 0.69 -6.56
C PHE A 101 3.27 1.22 -7.43
N LEU A 102 2.15 1.57 -6.81
CA LEU A 102 1.07 2.32 -7.46
C LEU A 102 1.37 3.82 -7.34
N SER A 103 1.96 4.36 -8.39
CA SER A 103 2.39 5.76 -8.47
C SER A 103 1.22 6.65 -8.88
N ALA A 104 0.88 7.62 -8.04
CA ALA A 104 -0.11 8.65 -8.31
C ALA A 104 0.55 10.03 -8.22
N ARG A 105 0.13 10.99 -9.05
CA ARG A 105 0.56 12.39 -8.94
C ARG A 105 0.05 13.01 -7.64
N LEU A 106 0.74 14.06 -7.19
CA LEU A 106 0.36 14.76 -5.96
C LEU A 106 -1.07 15.32 -6.04
N ASP A 107 -1.43 15.96 -7.15
CA ASP A 107 -2.77 16.51 -7.37
C ASP A 107 -3.87 15.43 -7.30
N THR A 108 -3.59 14.24 -7.84
CA THR A 108 -4.48 13.09 -7.78
C THR A 108 -4.69 12.61 -6.35
N VAL A 109 -3.62 12.50 -5.56
CA VAL A 109 -3.75 12.04 -4.16
C VAL A 109 -4.40 13.11 -3.29
N GLU A 110 -4.10 14.39 -3.47
CA GLU A 110 -4.75 15.51 -2.79
C GLU A 110 -6.27 15.49 -3.02
N TYR A 111 -6.69 15.36 -4.27
CA TYR A 111 -8.10 15.25 -4.62
C TYR A 111 -8.77 14.03 -3.95
N ARG A 112 -8.16 12.84 -4.06
CA ARG A 112 -8.74 11.61 -3.50
C ARG A 112 -8.78 11.61 -1.97
N ILE A 113 -7.79 12.21 -1.32
CA ILE A 113 -7.77 12.36 0.15
C ILE A 113 -8.85 13.36 0.59
N SER A 114 -9.07 14.46 -0.15
CA SER A 114 -10.13 15.42 0.17
C SER A 114 -11.55 14.81 0.15
N LEU A 115 -11.73 13.71 -0.61
CA LEU A 115 -13.00 12.95 -0.64
C LEU A 115 -13.14 11.95 0.51
N ALA A 116 -12.08 11.70 1.28
CA ALA A 116 -12.05 10.76 2.39
C ALA A 116 -11.37 11.39 3.62
N PRO A 117 -12.02 12.39 4.25
CA PRO A 117 -11.41 13.19 5.33
C PRO A 117 -11.02 12.35 6.56
N ASP A 118 -11.72 11.25 6.83
CA ASP A 118 -11.47 10.37 7.97
C ASP A 118 -10.32 9.37 7.73
N ARG A 119 -9.60 9.52 6.61
CA ARG A 119 -8.47 8.68 6.30
C ARG A 119 -7.25 9.12 7.10
N GLY A 120 -6.87 8.34 8.10
CA GLY A 120 -5.66 8.57 8.89
C GLY A 120 -4.40 8.49 8.02
N ILE A 121 -3.56 9.53 8.07
CA ILE A 121 -2.24 9.55 7.41
C ILE A 121 -1.19 9.62 8.51
N ALA A 122 -0.31 8.60 8.57
CA ALA A 122 0.76 8.55 9.56
C ALA A 122 1.86 9.58 9.28
N SER A 123 1.63 10.81 9.69
CA SER A 123 2.55 11.95 9.56
C SER A 123 2.48 12.88 10.75
N SER A 124 3.49 13.72 10.97
CA SER A 124 3.41 14.78 11.98
C SER A 124 2.38 15.84 11.56
N LYS A 125 1.80 16.50 12.56
CA LYS A 125 0.82 17.59 12.33
C LYS A 125 1.42 18.82 11.63
N GLU A 126 2.74 18.91 11.58
CA GLU A 126 3.49 20.02 10.99
C GLU A 126 3.80 19.81 9.50
N GLN A 127 3.73 18.57 9.02
CA GLN A 127 4.01 18.23 7.62
C GLN A 127 2.78 18.45 6.73
N THR A 128 2.99 19.14 5.62
CA THR A 128 1.99 19.20 4.56
C THR A 128 1.92 17.88 3.78
N LEU A 129 0.83 17.65 3.08
CA LEU A 129 0.69 16.47 2.22
C LEU A 129 1.80 16.41 1.15
N ALA A 130 2.17 17.58 0.61
CA ALA A 130 3.27 17.71 -0.36
C ALA A 130 4.62 17.35 0.24
N ASP A 131 4.87 17.65 1.53
CA ASP A 131 6.11 17.29 2.20
C ASP A 131 6.21 15.78 2.37
N ILE A 132 5.14 15.16 2.84
CA ILE A 132 5.05 13.71 3.01
C ILE A 132 5.20 13.00 1.65
N TYR A 133 4.58 13.54 0.60
CA TYR A 133 4.67 13.00 -0.75
C TYR A 133 6.11 13.03 -1.26
N ARG A 134 6.80 14.18 -1.15
CA ARG A 134 8.21 14.33 -1.56
C ARG A 134 9.16 13.41 -0.80
N GLU A 135 8.86 13.14 0.46
CA GLU A 135 9.64 12.23 1.31
C GLU A 135 9.42 10.76 0.94
N ARG A 136 8.16 10.34 0.71
CA ARG A 136 7.82 8.93 0.54
C ARG A 136 8.02 8.40 -0.88
N VAL A 137 7.81 9.22 -1.92
CA VAL A 137 7.88 8.75 -3.31
C VAL A 137 9.25 8.12 -3.64
N PRO A 138 10.40 8.74 -3.31
CA PRO A 138 11.69 8.10 -3.55
C PRO A 138 11.87 6.76 -2.79
N LEU A 139 11.24 6.62 -1.62
CA LEU A 139 11.28 5.37 -0.87
C LEU A 139 10.44 4.28 -1.55
N TYR A 140 9.26 4.60 -2.08
CA TYR A 140 8.48 3.64 -2.87
C TYR A 140 9.25 3.20 -4.12
N GLU A 141 9.83 4.14 -4.87
CA GLU A 141 10.62 3.85 -6.07
C GLU A 141 11.80 2.92 -5.78
N ARG A 142 12.49 3.14 -4.66
CA ARG A 142 13.63 2.32 -4.22
C ARG A 142 13.27 0.85 -4.03
N TRP A 143 12.08 0.55 -3.52
CA TRP A 143 11.67 -0.80 -3.18
C TRP A 143 10.85 -1.50 -4.27
N ALA A 144 10.34 -0.74 -5.22
CA ALA A 144 9.48 -1.27 -6.25
C ALA A 144 10.24 -2.12 -7.28
N ARG A 145 9.73 -3.32 -7.53
CA ARG A 145 10.14 -4.12 -8.69
C ARG A 145 9.31 -3.77 -9.93
N VAL A 146 8.08 -3.33 -9.72
CA VAL A 146 7.16 -2.87 -10.77
C VAL A 146 6.56 -1.55 -10.34
N THR A 147 6.50 -0.58 -11.26
CA THR A 147 5.78 0.68 -11.06
C THR A 147 4.69 0.84 -12.10
N VAL A 148 3.49 1.25 -11.65
CA VAL A 148 2.34 1.55 -12.50
C VAL A 148 1.77 2.91 -12.10
N ALA A 149 1.64 3.81 -13.07
CA ALA A 149 0.93 5.08 -12.89
C ALA A 149 -0.58 4.83 -12.81
N VAL A 150 -1.23 5.42 -11.81
CA VAL A 150 -2.66 5.20 -11.56
C VAL A 150 -3.53 6.39 -11.93
N ASP A 151 -2.91 7.43 -12.46
CA ASP A 151 -3.61 8.64 -12.86
C ASP A 151 -4.42 8.37 -14.14
N ASP A 152 -5.62 8.93 -14.19
CA ASP A 152 -6.50 8.91 -15.36
C ASP A 152 -6.82 7.49 -15.90
N THR A 153 -6.62 6.45 -15.09
CA THR A 153 -6.82 5.06 -15.49
C THR A 153 -7.82 4.38 -14.56
N ALA A 154 -8.83 3.72 -15.16
CA ALA A 154 -9.80 2.94 -14.39
C ALA A 154 -9.13 1.75 -13.67
N PRO A 155 -9.60 1.37 -12.47
CA PRO A 155 -8.99 0.28 -11.69
C PRO A 155 -8.88 -1.05 -12.44
N GLU A 156 -9.86 -1.39 -13.27
CA GLU A 156 -9.86 -2.60 -14.10
C GLU A 156 -8.73 -2.58 -15.14
N ALA A 157 -8.54 -1.45 -15.82
CA ALA A 157 -7.46 -1.26 -16.79
C ALA A 157 -6.08 -1.29 -16.12
N LEU A 158 -5.97 -0.78 -14.88
CA LEU A 158 -4.74 -0.91 -14.08
C LEU A 158 -4.41 -2.36 -13.77
N VAL A 159 -5.42 -3.17 -13.45
CA VAL A 159 -5.23 -4.60 -13.21
C VAL A 159 -4.72 -5.31 -14.47
N ASP A 160 -5.27 -5.00 -15.65
CA ASP A 160 -4.80 -5.57 -16.92
C ASP A 160 -3.34 -5.19 -17.21
N GLN A 161 -2.96 -3.93 -16.98
CA GLN A 161 -1.56 -3.47 -17.10
C GLN A 161 -0.64 -4.18 -16.10
N LEU A 162 -1.08 -4.36 -14.85
CA LEU A 162 -0.33 -5.07 -13.83
C LEU A 162 -0.06 -6.52 -14.22
N ILE A 163 -1.08 -7.24 -14.68
CA ILE A 163 -0.94 -8.63 -15.11
C ILE A 163 0.10 -8.75 -16.24
N ILE A 164 0.04 -7.88 -17.25
CA ILE A 164 1.02 -7.87 -18.34
C ILE A 164 2.45 -7.68 -17.81
N LYS A 165 2.65 -6.70 -16.91
CA LYS A 165 3.97 -6.42 -16.33
C LYS A 165 4.47 -7.56 -15.45
N LEU A 166 3.60 -8.17 -14.66
CA LEU A 166 3.93 -9.28 -13.77
C LEU A 166 4.26 -10.56 -14.56
N ASP A 167 3.53 -10.85 -15.64
CA ASP A 167 3.83 -11.97 -16.53
C ASP A 167 5.18 -11.82 -17.23
N ALA A 168 5.58 -10.60 -17.57
CA ALA A 168 6.88 -10.32 -18.15
C ALA A 168 8.05 -10.60 -17.19
N LEU A 169 7.84 -10.54 -15.88
CA LEU A 169 8.86 -10.88 -14.87
C LEU A 169 9.02 -12.39 -14.66
N SER A 170 8.06 -13.19 -15.08
CA SER A 170 8.03 -14.64 -14.89
C SER A 170 8.63 -15.41 -16.07
N ARG A 171 9.05 -14.69 -17.12
CA ARG A 171 9.74 -15.21 -18.30
C ARG A 171 11.25 -15.03 -18.18
#